data_d5025e0e7dc41d61d417d054bbbabdc4
#
_entry.id   d5025e0e7dc41d61d417d054bbbabdc4
#
_cell.length_a   1.000
_cell.length_b   1.000
_cell.length_c   1.000
_cell.angle_alpha   90.00
_cell.angle_beta   90.00
_cell.angle_gamma   90.00
#
_symmetry.space_group_name_H-M   'P 1'
#
loop_
_entity.id
_entity.type
_entity.pdbx_description
1 polymer ?
#
loop_
_entity_poly.entity_id
_entity_poly.type
_entity_poly.pdbx_seq_one_letter_code
_entity_poly.pdbx_strand_id
1 'polypeptide(L)'
;MSRDRILQAVRAAQPEALPLPDLTPLQTLPKTPALADFTATLDFIGARWRRAADLAEVAAALAAERPAGAAWASTVPGLAGSVDLAAVADPHDLGDLHTAVLPGRFGVCENGAVWLDETALGPHRVLPFIAQHLVLVLSARELVADLHQAYARLGAPDTGFGLFLAGPSKTADIEQCLVVGAHGARSCTVWLLGEPA
;
A
#
# COMPACT_ATOMS: atom_id res chain seq x y z
N MET A 1 -27.54 -25.54 -13.46
CA MET A 1 -28.19 -25.36 -12.14
C MET A 1 -28.64 -23.93 -12.03
N SER A 2 -29.86 -23.64 -11.51
CA SER A 2 -30.29 -22.26 -11.34
C SER A 2 -29.57 -21.61 -10.15
N ARG A 3 -29.36 -20.29 -10.21
CA ARG A 3 -28.79 -19.47 -9.12
C ARG A 3 -29.51 -19.73 -7.78
N ASP A 4 -30.82 -19.81 -7.79
CA ASP A 4 -31.61 -19.98 -6.57
C ASP A 4 -31.36 -21.33 -5.89
N ARG A 5 -31.20 -22.39 -6.66
CA ARG A 5 -30.85 -23.75 -6.15
C ARG A 5 -29.47 -23.75 -5.49
N ILE A 6 -28.49 -23.03 -6.05
CA ILE A 6 -27.15 -22.88 -5.46
C ILE A 6 -27.24 -22.10 -4.15
N LEU A 7 -27.91 -20.95 -4.14
CA LEU A 7 -28.07 -20.15 -2.93
C LEU A 7 -28.84 -20.88 -1.82
N GLN A 8 -29.85 -21.66 -2.17
CA GLN A 8 -30.58 -22.50 -1.22
C GLN A 8 -29.68 -23.57 -0.60
N ALA A 9 -28.86 -24.25 -1.42
CA ALA A 9 -27.91 -25.25 -0.92
C ALA A 9 -26.85 -24.63 0.00
N VAL A 10 -26.33 -23.46 -0.36
CA VAL A 10 -25.36 -22.72 0.50
C VAL A 10 -26.00 -22.35 1.84
N ARG A 11 -27.22 -21.81 1.83
CA ARG A 11 -27.93 -21.46 3.06
C ARG A 11 -28.23 -22.67 3.94
N ALA A 12 -28.61 -23.79 3.34
CA ALA A 12 -28.88 -25.03 4.07
C ALA A 12 -27.62 -25.68 4.66
N ALA A 13 -26.45 -25.41 4.06
CA ALA A 13 -25.16 -25.92 4.53
C ALA A 13 -24.43 -24.98 5.51
N GLN A 14 -25.01 -23.85 5.86
CA GLN A 14 -24.39 -22.96 6.84
C GLN A 14 -24.41 -23.58 8.24
N PRO A 15 -23.30 -23.52 8.99
CA PRO A 15 -23.28 -23.95 10.38
C PRO A 15 -24.19 -23.06 11.25
N GLU A 16 -24.49 -23.53 12.45
CA GLU A 16 -25.21 -22.72 13.44
C GLU A 16 -24.47 -21.41 13.70
N ALA A 17 -25.24 -20.32 13.73
CA ALA A 17 -24.68 -19.00 14.03
C ALA A 17 -24.18 -18.94 15.49
N LEU A 18 -22.88 -18.85 15.66
CA LEU A 18 -22.25 -18.62 16.96
C LEU A 18 -22.02 -17.12 17.17
N PRO A 19 -22.11 -16.63 18.44
CA PRO A 19 -21.75 -15.27 18.75
C PRO A 19 -20.26 -15.04 18.43
N LEU A 20 -19.94 -13.85 17.95
CA LEU A 20 -18.52 -13.46 17.76
C LEU A 20 -17.80 -13.46 19.11
N PRO A 21 -16.52 -13.89 19.16
CA PRO A 21 -15.74 -13.81 20.39
C PRO A 21 -15.58 -12.36 20.83
N ASP A 22 -15.52 -12.15 22.14
CA ASP A 22 -15.21 -10.82 22.70
C ASP A 22 -13.74 -10.47 22.46
N LEU A 23 -13.49 -9.48 21.62
CA LEU A 23 -12.16 -8.96 21.28
C LEU A 23 -11.74 -7.77 22.15
N THR A 24 -12.61 -7.30 23.05
CA THR A 24 -12.32 -6.15 23.92
C THR A 24 -11.00 -6.28 24.68
N PRO A 25 -10.63 -7.46 25.24
CA PRO A 25 -9.36 -7.62 25.94
C PRO A 25 -8.13 -7.40 25.06
N LEU A 26 -8.24 -7.61 23.75
CA LEU A 26 -7.15 -7.42 22.77
C LEU A 26 -7.03 -5.97 22.31
N GLN A 27 -8.10 -5.19 22.45
CA GLN A 27 -8.19 -3.81 21.97
C GLN A 27 -7.87 -2.77 23.07
N THR A 28 -7.77 -3.19 24.33
CA THR A 28 -7.70 -2.29 25.48
C THR A 28 -6.33 -1.70 25.79
N LEU A 29 -5.27 -2.08 25.09
CA LEU A 29 -3.95 -1.46 25.25
C LEU A 29 -3.87 -0.20 24.39
N PRO A 30 -3.97 1.02 24.98
CA PRO A 30 -3.84 2.24 24.21
C PRO A 30 -2.42 2.32 23.64
N LYS A 31 -2.32 2.25 22.32
CA LYS A 31 -1.08 2.47 21.60
C LYS A 31 -1.15 3.86 20.96
N THR A 32 -0.08 4.63 21.11
CA THR A 32 0.07 5.91 20.42
C THR A 32 0.95 5.71 19.20
N PRO A 33 0.52 6.12 18.01
CA PRO A 33 1.39 6.03 16.84
C PRO A 33 2.61 6.92 17.03
N ALA A 34 3.79 6.39 16.70
CA ALA A 34 5.03 7.15 16.74
C ALA A 34 5.79 7.00 15.43
N LEU A 35 6.31 8.12 14.91
CA LEU A 35 7.09 8.12 13.67
C LEU A 35 8.33 7.21 13.80
N ALA A 36 8.97 7.19 14.96
CA ALA A 36 10.13 6.34 15.23
C ALA A 36 9.80 4.84 15.08
N ASP A 37 8.63 4.41 15.59
CA ASP A 37 8.20 3.01 15.48
C ASP A 37 7.90 2.66 14.02
N PHE A 38 7.21 3.55 13.29
CA PHE A 38 6.92 3.34 11.88
C PHE A 38 8.19 3.20 11.05
N THR A 39 9.16 4.11 11.23
CA THR A 39 10.42 4.08 10.47
C THR A 39 11.28 2.87 10.82
N ALA A 40 11.36 2.48 12.10
CA ALA A 40 12.05 1.26 12.52
C ALA A 40 11.43 0.01 11.90
N THR A 41 10.09 -0.03 11.81
CA THR A 41 9.39 -1.14 11.16
C THR A 41 9.63 -1.15 9.65
N LEU A 42 9.66 0.01 8.98
CA LEU A 42 10.01 0.11 7.56
C LEU A 42 11.42 -0.47 7.29
N ASP A 43 12.41 -0.12 8.11
CA ASP A 43 13.76 -0.67 8.01
C ASP A 43 13.76 -2.19 8.20
N PHE A 44 13.03 -2.69 9.20
CA PHE A 44 12.92 -4.13 9.48
C PHE A 44 12.32 -4.92 8.31
N ILE A 45 11.29 -4.37 7.64
CA ILE A 45 10.65 -5.05 6.50
C ILE A 45 11.38 -4.84 5.17
N GLY A 46 12.54 -4.15 5.17
CA GLY A 46 13.35 -3.91 3.97
C GLY A 46 12.80 -2.82 3.05
N ALA A 47 11.92 -1.95 3.55
CA ALA A 47 11.55 -0.73 2.88
C ALA A 47 12.58 0.37 3.19
N ARG A 48 12.70 1.35 2.30
CA ARG A 48 13.42 2.59 2.57
C ARG A 48 12.45 3.66 3.00
N TRP A 49 12.91 4.61 3.77
CA TRP A 49 12.11 5.79 4.07
C TRP A 49 12.96 7.07 4.00
N ARG A 50 12.31 8.16 3.68
CA ARG A 50 12.93 9.49 3.59
C ARG A 50 11.92 10.55 4.04
N ARG A 51 12.44 11.68 4.51
CA ARG A 51 11.61 12.85 4.81
C ARG A 51 11.78 13.86 3.68
N ALA A 52 10.72 14.60 3.42
CA ALA A 52 10.74 15.76 2.56
C ALA A 52 9.82 16.85 3.10
N ALA A 53 10.20 18.09 2.90
CA ALA A 53 9.37 19.22 3.29
C ALA A 53 8.09 19.27 2.43
N ASP A 54 8.24 18.97 1.14
CA ASP A 54 7.17 19.06 0.15
C ASP A 54 7.37 18.10 -1.05
N LEU A 55 6.42 18.13 -1.98
CA LEU A 55 6.48 17.31 -3.20
C LEU A 55 7.58 17.76 -4.17
N ALA A 56 8.05 19.00 -4.12
CA ALA A 56 9.11 19.46 -5.01
C ALA A 56 10.44 18.79 -4.66
N GLU A 57 10.70 18.58 -3.36
CA GLU A 57 11.87 17.83 -2.90
C GLU A 57 11.80 16.35 -3.34
N VAL A 58 10.62 15.72 -3.23
CA VAL A 58 10.41 14.36 -3.72
C VAL A 58 10.65 14.29 -5.23
N ALA A 59 10.11 15.23 -6.00
CA ALA A 59 10.29 15.29 -7.44
C ALA A 59 11.77 15.42 -7.84
N ALA A 60 12.51 16.30 -7.16
CA ALA A 60 13.94 16.51 -7.40
C ALA A 60 14.75 15.24 -7.11
N ALA A 61 14.48 14.56 -6.00
CA ALA A 61 15.14 13.29 -5.67
C ALA A 61 14.84 12.19 -6.71
N LEU A 62 13.57 12.05 -7.12
CA LEU A 62 13.18 11.08 -8.15
C LEU A 62 13.84 11.38 -9.50
N ALA A 63 14.01 12.65 -9.85
CA ALA A 63 14.69 13.03 -11.08
C ALA A 63 16.19 12.71 -11.06
N ALA A 64 16.83 12.86 -9.89
CA ALA A 64 18.25 12.57 -9.72
C ALA A 64 18.58 11.07 -9.63
N GLU A 65 17.70 10.27 -9.06
CA GLU A 65 17.97 8.86 -8.73
C GLU A 65 17.47 7.89 -9.81
N ARG A 66 16.46 8.27 -10.57
CA ARG A 66 15.90 7.41 -11.61
C ARG A 66 16.81 7.42 -12.86
N PRO A 67 17.03 6.26 -13.51
CA PRO A 67 17.75 6.20 -14.76
C PRO A 67 17.14 7.13 -15.83
N ALA A 68 17.99 7.80 -16.60
CA ALA A 68 17.53 8.66 -17.68
C ALA A 68 16.66 7.88 -18.68
N GLY A 69 15.51 8.42 -19.03
CA GLY A 69 14.56 7.78 -19.96
C GLY A 69 13.73 6.64 -19.35
N ALA A 70 13.95 6.25 -18.09
CA ALA A 70 13.14 5.21 -17.45
C ALA A 70 11.68 5.66 -17.28
N ALA A 71 10.74 4.81 -17.74
CA ALA A 71 9.31 5.07 -17.65
C ALA A 71 8.85 5.10 -16.19
N TRP A 72 8.06 6.09 -15.82
CA TRP A 72 7.48 6.19 -14.49
C TRP A 72 6.07 6.78 -14.52
N ALA A 73 5.26 6.33 -13.60
CA ALA A 73 3.90 6.78 -13.45
C ALA A 73 3.68 7.35 -12.06
N SER A 74 2.79 8.32 -11.94
CA SER A 74 2.38 8.88 -10.67
C SER A 74 0.89 9.13 -10.65
N THR A 75 0.27 8.81 -9.51
CA THR A 75 -1.10 9.20 -9.18
C THR A 75 -1.12 10.26 -8.07
N VAL A 76 0.05 10.73 -7.62
CA VAL A 76 0.16 11.78 -6.62
C VAL A 76 -0.25 13.12 -7.22
N PRO A 77 -1.28 13.81 -6.69
CA PRO A 77 -1.67 15.12 -7.18
C PRO A 77 -0.50 16.11 -7.14
N GLY A 78 -0.26 16.80 -8.25
CA GLY A 78 0.85 17.76 -8.36
C GLY A 78 2.21 17.15 -8.73
N LEU A 79 2.30 15.84 -8.90
CA LEU A 79 3.52 15.15 -9.34
C LEU A 79 3.21 14.29 -10.57
N ALA A 80 3.44 14.83 -11.76
CA ALA A 80 3.18 14.11 -13.02
C ALA A 80 4.30 13.13 -13.38
N GLY A 81 3.93 11.91 -13.78
CA GLY A 81 4.83 10.91 -14.34
C GLY A 81 5.20 11.18 -15.81
N SER A 82 6.08 10.34 -16.36
CA SER A 82 6.38 10.33 -17.81
C SER A 82 5.35 9.53 -18.61
N VAL A 83 4.57 8.68 -17.94
CA VAL A 83 3.51 7.86 -18.54
C VAL A 83 2.16 8.53 -18.26
N ASP A 84 1.41 8.79 -19.34
CA ASP A 84 0.02 9.22 -19.22
C ASP A 84 -0.87 8.00 -18.95
N LEU A 85 -1.22 7.80 -17.69
CA LEU A 85 -2.04 6.67 -17.24
C LEU A 85 -3.45 6.66 -17.85
N ALA A 86 -3.98 7.81 -18.24
CA ALA A 86 -5.30 7.89 -18.84
C ALA A 86 -5.30 7.38 -20.30
N ALA A 87 -4.15 7.40 -20.95
CA ALA A 87 -3.97 6.89 -22.32
C ALA A 87 -3.70 5.37 -22.36
N VAL A 88 -3.37 4.73 -21.25
CA VAL A 88 -3.12 3.28 -21.16
C VAL A 88 -4.43 2.52 -21.18
N ALA A 89 -4.71 1.77 -22.23
CA ALA A 89 -5.93 0.98 -22.34
C ALA A 89 -5.79 -0.42 -21.72
N ASP A 90 -4.64 -1.07 -21.94
CA ASP A 90 -4.34 -2.39 -21.37
C ASP A 90 -3.30 -2.25 -20.24
N PRO A 91 -3.61 -2.70 -19.00
CA PRO A 91 -2.64 -2.68 -17.91
C PRO A 91 -1.32 -3.42 -18.19
N HIS A 92 -1.30 -4.37 -19.13
CA HIS A 92 -0.08 -5.07 -19.55
C HIS A 92 0.93 -4.16 -20.24
N ASP A 93 0.47 -3.06 -20.87
CA ASP A 93 1.36 -2.06 -21.46
C ASP A 93 2.22 -1.32 -20.43
N LEU A 94 1.91 -1.50 -19.13
CA LEU A 94 2.72 -1.00 -18.02
C LEU A 94 3.84 -1.98 -17.59
N GLY A 95 4.04 -3.09 -18.30
CA GLY A 95 5.01 -4.14 -17.94
C GLY A 95 6.47 -3.64 -17.78
N ASP A 96 6.84 -2.60 -18.53
CA ASP A 96 8.18 -1.99 -18.48
C ASP A 96 8.26 -0.78 -17.55
N LEU A 97 7.24 -0.58 -16.68
CA LEU A 97 7.21 0.56 -15.76
C LEU A 97 8.32 0.43 -14.72
N HIS A 98 9.28 1.36 -14.75
CA HIS A 98 10.38 1.39 -13.81
C HIS A 98 9.93 1.81 -12.42
N THR A 99 9.16 2.90 -12.30
CA THR A 99 8.75 3.45 -11.00
C THR A 99 7.25 3.80 -10.99
N ALA A 100 6.54 3.37 -9.95
CA ALA A 100 5.21 3.89 -9.62
C ALA A 100 5.29 4.76 -8.37
N VAL A 101 4.71 5.96 -8.42
CA VAL A 101 4.63 6.90 -7.29
C VAL A 101 3.17 7.06 -6.91
N LEU A 102 2.82 6.63 -5.69
CA LEU A 102 1.43 6.53 -5.24
C LEU A 102 1.23 7.29 -3.92
N PRO A 103 0.08 7.98 -3.73
CA PRO A 103 -0.24 8.62 -2.47
C PRO A 103 -0.73 7.60 -1.45
N GLY A 104 -0.05 7.47 -0.31
CA GLY A 104 -0.54 6.74 0.84
C GLY A 104 -1.56 7.56 1.64
N ARG A 105 -2.60 6.91 2.14
CA ARG A 105 -3.61 7.55 2.99
C ARG A 105 -3.16 7.66 4.43
N PHE A 106 -2.59 6.59 4.96
CA PHE A 106 -1.99 6.54 6.29
C PHE A 106 -1.05 5.34 6.40
N GLY A 107 -0.13 5.42 7.38
CA GLY A 107 0.80 4.33 7.70
C GLY A 107 0.43 3.64 9.02
N VAL A 108 0.77 2.36 9.14
CA VAL A 108 0.55 1.52 10.32
C VAL A 108 1.89 1.20 10.97
N CYS A 109 2.11 1.68 12.21
CA CYS A 109 3.41 1.53 12.89
C CYS A 109 3.75 0.06 13.19
N GLU A 110 2.75 -0.74 13.50
CA GLU A 110 2.90 -2.15 13.88
C GLU A 110 3.61 -3.02 12.83
N ASN A 111 3.32 -2.78 11.55
CA ASN A 111 3.80 -3.63 10.46
C ASN A 111 4.40 -2.88 9.26
N GLY A 112 4.53 -1.54 9.36
CA GLY A 112 5.06 -0.70 8.30
C GLY A 112 4.19 -0.62 7.05
N ALA A 113 2.93 -1.05 7.13
CA ALA A 113 2.02 -0.99 6.00
C ALA A 113 1.55 0.44 5.74
N VAL A 114 1.35 0.76 4.46
CA VAL A 114 0.70 1.97 4.00
C VAL A 114 -0.62 1.59 3.35
N TRP A 115 -1.71 2.23 3.76
CA TRP A 115 -3.02 2.05 3.15
C TRP A 115 -3.13 2.80 1.84
N LEU A 116 -3.52 2.08 0.80
CA LEU A 116 -3.83 2.59 -0.53
C LEU A 116 -5.28 2.20 -0.87
N ASP A 117 -6.10 3.17 -1.19
CA ASP A 117 -7.45 2.93 -1.69
C ASP A 117 -7.50 3.03 -3.23
N GLU A 118 -8.65 2.72 -3.79
CA GLU A 118 -8.87 2.76 -5.23
C GLU A 118 -8.60 4.15 -5.82
N THR A 119 -8.88 5.21 -5.09
CA THR A 119 -8.63 6.58 -5.55
C THR A 119 -7.13 6.91 -5.60
N ALA A 120 -6.33 6.31 -4.70
CA ALA A 120 -4.87 6.43 -4.70
C ALA A 120 -4.22 5.72 -5.90
N LEU A 121 -4.87 4.69 -6.44
CA LEU A 121 -4.33 3.88 -7.54
C LEU A 121 -4.66 4.47 -8.92
N GLY A 122 -5.63 5.40 -8.99
CA GLY A 122 -6.09 5.94 -10.26
C GLY A 122 -6.75 4.87 -11.15
N PRO A 123 -6.60 4.94 -12.48
CA PRO A 123 -7.27 4.03 -13.40
C PRO A 123 -6.74 2.58 -13.37
N HIS A 124 -5.55 2.36 -12.81
CA HIS A 124 -4.87 1.06 -12.89
C HIS A 124 -4.49 0.50 -11.52
N ARG A 125 -5.29 -0.44 -11.01
CA ARG A 125 -5.03 -1.15 -9.73
C ARG A 125 -3.75 -1.98 -9.74
N VAL A 126 -3.15 -2.21 -10.90
CA VAL A 126 -1.92 -3.00 -11.08
C VAL A 126 -0.66 -2.22 -10.67
N LEU A 127 -0.70 -0.90 -10.58
CA LEU A 127 0.47 -0.03 -10.36
C LEU A 127 1.38 -0.46 -9.20
N PRO A 128 0.87 -0.82 -8.01
CA PRO A 128 1.73 -1.22 -6.90
C PRO A 128 2.45 -2.56 -7.11
N PHE A 129 2.03 -3.35 -8.10
CA PHE A 129 2.53 -4.70 -8.34
C PHE A 129 3.38 -4.81 -9.61
N ILE A 130 3.08 -4.02 -10.65
CA ILE A 130 3.73 -4.12 -11.95
C ILE A 130 5.04 -3.33 -12.04
N ALA A 131 5.19 -2.26 -11.27
CA ALA A 131 6.38 -1.44 -11.29
C ALA A 131 7.58 -2.14 -10.64
N GLN A 132 8.80 -1.89 -11.20
CA GLN A 132 10.04 -2.41 -10.61
C GLN A 132 10.36 -1.77 -9.26
N HIS A 133 10.04 -0.48 -9.10
CA HIS A 133 10.30 0.30 -7.89
C HIS A 133 9.03 1.03 -7.48
N LEU A 134 8.66 0.89 -6.21
CA LEU A 134 7.50 1.54 -5.65
C LEU A 134 7.92 2.70 -4.76
N VAL A 135 7.26 3.83 -4.94
CA VAL A 135 7.41 5.02 -4.12
C VAL A 135 6.04 5.38 -3.54
N LEU A 136 5.96 5.43 -2.23
CA LEU A 136 4.75 5.83 -1.51
C LEU A 136 4.98 7.21 -0.89
N VAL A 137 4.07 8.13 -1.13
CA VAL A 137 4.12 9.48 -0.56
C VAL A 137 3.06 9.59 0.51
N LEU A 138 3.47 9.85 1.75
CA LEU A 138 2.64 9.83 2.93
C LEU A 138 2.87 11.08 3.78
N SER A 139 1.83 11.68 4.32
CA SER A 139 2.00 12.70 5.38
C SER A 139 2.55 12.07 6.65
N ALA A 140 3.59 12.67 7.25
CA ALA A 140 4.16 12.20 8.51
C ALA A 140 3.18 12.27 9.70
N ARG A 141 2.05 12.99 9.56
CA ARG A 141 0.97 13.07 10.55
C ARG A 141 -0.07 11.96 10.43
N GLU A 142 -0.06 11.25 9.32
CA GLU A 142 -1.07 10.24 8.99
C GLU A 142 -0.56 8.85 9.38
N LEU A 143 -0.41 8.62 10.69
CA LEU A 143 -0.01 7.33 11.24
C LEU A 143 -1.05 6.80 12.22
N VAL A 144 -1.20 5.48 12.26
CA VAL A 144 -1.94 4.75 13.28
C VAL A 144 -1.03 3.72 13.93
N ALA A 145 -1.30 3.36 15.19
CA ALA A 145 -0.38 2.50 15.93
C ALA A 145 -0.43 1.05 15.44
N ASP A 146 -1.62 0.53 15.16
CA ASP A 146 -1.84 -0.87 14.80
C ASP A 146 -2.99 -1.06 13.81
N LEU A 147 -3.21 -2.30 13.38
CA LEU A 147 -4.29 -2.65 12.46
C LEU A 147 -5.68 -2.46 13.07
N HIS A 148 -5.86 -2.53 14.38
CA HIS A 148 -7.15 -2.26 15.01
C HIS A 148 -7.54 -0.79 14.81
N GLN A 149 -6.61 0.14 15.03
CA GLN A 149 -6.82 1.56 14.75
C GLN A 149 -7.00 1.82 13.24
N ALA A 150 -6.25 1.10 12.41
CA ALA A 150 -6.40 1.20 10.96
C ALA A 150 -7.80 0.82 10.50
N TYR A 151 -8.33 -0.32 10.93
CA TYR A 151 -9.68 -0.75 10.60
C TYR A 151 -10.76 0.14 11.23
N ALA A 152 -10.55 0.64 12.45
CA ALA A 152 -11.45 1.61 13.06
C ALA A 152 -11.52 2.92 12.25
N ARG A 153 -10.38 3.37 11.71
CA ARG A 153 -10.30 4.54 10.83
C ARG A 153 -10.98 4.32 9.49
N LEU A 154 -10.86 3.14 8.90
CA LEU A 154 -11.47 2.79 7.63
C LEU A 154 -13.00 2.69 7.75
N GLY A 155 -13.51 2.19 8.87
CA GLY A 155 -14.93 1.92 9.01
C GLY A 155 -15.46 0.94 7.97
N ALA A 156 -16.70 1.17 7.51
CA ALA A 156 -17.23 0.48 6.35
C ALA A 156 -16.60 1.09 5.08
N PRO A 157 -15.87 0.32 4.26
CA PRO A 157 -15.23 0.87 3.08
C PRO A 157 -16.29 1.34 2.07
N ASP A 158 -16.09 2.54 1.55
CA ASP A 158 -16.91 3.17 0.51
C ASP A 158 -16.34 2.93 -0.90
N THR A 159 -15.17 2.33 -1.00
CA THR A 159 -14.47 1.98 -2.24
C THR A 159 -14.49 0.47 -2.46
N GLY A 160 -14.51 0.05 -3.73
CA GLY A 160 -14.54 -1.37 -4.10
C GLY A 160 -13.20 -2.09 -3.93
N PHE A 161 -12.10 -1.35 -3.73
CA PHE A 161 -10.76 -1.91 -3.60
C PHE A 161 -9.86 -1.06 -2.72
N GLY A 162 -9.04 -1.73 -1.92
CA GLY A 162 -7.98 -1.12 -1.13
C GLY A 162 -7.00 -2.19 -0.65
N LEU A 163 -5.79 -1.78 -0.31
CA LEU A 163 -4.75 -2.67 0.17
C LEU A 163 -3.84 -2.02 1.21
N PHE A 164 -3.38 -2.82 2.14
CA PHE A 164 -2.25 -2.52 2.99
C PHE A 164 -0.98 -3.04 2.33
N LEU A 165 -0.05 -2.16 2.01
CA LEU A 165 1.20 -2.49 1.35
C LEU A 165 2.37 -2.27 2.29
N ALA A 166 3.11 -3.33 2.61
CA ALA A 166 4.20 -3.33 3.57
C ALA A 166 5.55 -3.69 2.89
N GLY A 167 6.25 -2.66 2.43
CA GLY A 167 7.58 -2.80 1.83
C GLY A 167 7.60 -3.43 0.43
N PRO A 168 8.78 -3.88 -0.03
CA PRO A 168 8.94 -4.50 -1.34
C PRO A 168 8.32 -5.90 -1.38
N SER A 169 8.10 -6.42 -2.60
CA SER A 169 7.64 -7.80 -2.79
C SER A 169 8.64 -8.80 -2.21
N LYS A 170 8.17 -9.71 -1.37
CA LYS A 170 8.97 -10.76 -0.72
C LYS A 170 8.25 -12.10 -0.77
N THR A 171 8.96 -13.16 -1.13
CA THR A 171 8.48 -14.55 -1.02
C THR A 171 9.59 -15.44 -0.46
N ALA A 172 9.22 -16.44 0.32
CA ALA A 172 10.12 -17.49 0.81
C ALA A 172 9.70 -18.87 0.32
N ASP A 173 8.72 -18.96 -0.56
CA ASP A 173 8.15 -20.22 -1.05
C ASP A 173 9.08 -20.95 -2.03
N ILE A 174 10.08 -20.25 -2.57
CA ILE A 174 11.05 -20.82 -3.50
C ILE A 174 12.28 -21.25 -2.72
N GLU A 175 12.49 -22.57 -2.60
CA GLU A 175 13.67 -23.19 -1.95
C GLU A 175 13.92 -22.70 -0.50
N GLN A 176 12.89 -22.19 0.18
CA GLN A 176 12.97 -21.60 1.53
C GLN A 176 13.96 -20.41 1.62
N CYS A 177 14.31 -19.82 0.50
CA CYS A 177 15.15 -18.63 0.42
C CYS A 177 14.28 -17.37 0.24
N LEU A 178 14.63 -16.28 0.93
CA LEU A 178 13.96 -15.00 0.77
C LEU A 178 14.30 -14.41 -0.61
N VAL A 179 13.32 -14.35 -1.48
CA VAL A 179 13.42 -13.69 -2.80
C VAL A 179 12.69 -12.37 -2.78
N VAL A 180 13.34 -11.30 -3.20
CA VAL A 180 12.77 -9.96 -3.28
C VAL A 180 12.48 -9.59 -4.74
N GLY A 181 11.26 -9.12 -5.02
CA GLY A 181 10.87 -8.62 -6.34
C GLY A 181 10.52 -9.71 -7.36
N ALA A 182 10.19 -10.93 -6.94
CA ALA A 182 9.79 -11.99 -7.87
C ALA A 182 8.39 -11.75 -8.47
N HIS A 183 7.46 -11.24 -7.67
CA HIS A 183 6.05 -11.02 -8.05
C HIS A 183 5.58 -9.58 -7.72
N GLY A 184 6.44 -8.59 -7.86
CA GLY A 184 6.12 -7.19 -7.57
C GLY A 184 7.37 -6.34 -7.43
N ALA A 185 7.24 -5.19 -6.80
CA ALA A 185 8.32 -4.21 -6.71
C ALA A 185 9.56 -4.77 -5.98
N ARG A 186 10.72 -4.58 -6.60
CA ARG A 186 12.05 -4.93 -6.03
C ARG A 186 12.46 -4.02 -4.90
N SER A 187 11.93 -2.81 -4.85
CA SER A 187 12.15 -1.87 -3.75
C SER A 187 10.89 -1.07 -3.47
N CYS A 188 10.76 -0.67 -2.22
CA CYS A 188 9.72 0.25 -1.78
C CYS A 188 10.38 1.39 -0.99
N THR A 189 10.07 2.62 -1.35
CA THR A 189 10.52 3.82 -0.63
C THR A 189 9.30 4.60 -0.17
N VAL A 190 9.23 4.89 1.13
CA VAL A 190 8.17 5.72 1.71
C VAL A 190 8.73 7.13 1.94
N TRP A 191 8.13 8.13 1.30
CA TRP A 191 8.40 9.54 1.53
C TRP A 191 7.40 10.09 2.54
N LEU A 192 7.92 10.60 3.64
CA LEU A 192 7.18 11.20 4.73
C LEU A 192 7.21 12.73 4.59
N LEU A 193 6.05 13.29 4.23
CA LEU A 193 5.92 14.74 4.02
C LEU A 193 5.61 15.49 5.31
N GLY A 194 6.29 16.59 5.51
CA GLY A 194 6.07 17.52 6.61
C GLY A 194 6.60 17.01 7.94
N GLU A 195 6.20 17.72 9.01
CA GLU A 195 6.56 17.36 10.38
C GLU A 195 5.54 16.36 10.96
N PRO A 196 5.98 15.44 11.83
CA PRO A 196 5.09 14.54 12.56
C PRO A 196 4.13 15.32 13.46
N ALA A 197 3.03 14.69 13.84
CA ALA A 197 2.06 15.27 14.77
C ALA A 197 2.60 15.34 16.18
#